data_8618210ff652b20e22f51ae453f927a1
#
_entry.id   8618210ff652b20e22f51ae453f927a1
#
_cell.length_a   1.000
_cell.length_b   1.000
_cell.length_c   1.000
_cell.angle_alpha   90.00
_cell.angle_beta   90.00
_cell.angle_gamma   90.00
#
_symmetry.space_group_name_H-M   'P 1'
#
loop_
_entity.id
_entity.type
_entity.pdbx_description
1 polymer ?
#
loop_
_entity_poly.entity_id
_entity_poly.type
_entity_poly.pdbx_seq_one_letter_code
_entity_poly.pdbx_strand_id
1 'polypeptide(L)'
;AVGGVTVTVPTDGMEQRDPAFIKGEQVTLHGDQAETFVRYRDINRDFSALYRMDQQQEYITQYMKALKAYSKKDSQIVTKIFDLIQDYMVTDMGKDLYLKIAMDALGSGNLSSENFYTIPGTGETTESFDVYHADRNMAIPILLNLFYREDK
;
A
#
# COMPACT_ATOMS: atom_id res chain seq x y z
N ALA A 1 10.82 -1.71 12.23
CA ALA A 1 11.99 -2.30 11.59
C ALA A 1 12.83 -1.24 10.85
N VAL A 2 12.23 -0.38 10.00
CA VAL A 2 12.96 0.60 9.16
C VAL A 2 13.15 1.98 9.80
N GLY A 3 12.90 2.16 11.11
CA GLY A 3 13.10 3.42 11.81
C GLY A 3 11.99 4.47 11.66
N GLY A 4 10.87 4.09 11.08
CA GLY A 4 9.75 4.97 10.76
C GLY A 4 9.56 5.15 9.24
N VAL A 5 8.36 5.59 8.85
CA VAL A 5 7.99 5.84 7.45
C VAL A 5 7.41 7.25 7.34
N THR A 6 8.09 8.13 6.63
CA THR A 6 7.59 9.49 6.40
C THR A 6 6.64 9.49 5.22
N VAL A 7 5.40 9.89 5.46
CA VAL A 7 4.32 9.97 4.47
C VAL A 7 3.82 11.39 4.35
N THR A 8 3.20 11.71 3.22
CA THR A 8 2.36 12.91 3.09
C THR A 8 0.91 12.50 3.31
N VAL A 9 0.20 13.18 4.18
CA VAL A 9 -1.21 12.86 4.47
C VAL A 9 -2.08 13.18 3.25
N PRO A 10 -2.71 12.18 2.60
CA PRO A 10 -3.35 12.40 1.29
C PRO A 10 -4.77 12.97 1.41
N THR A 11 -5.44 12.74 2.53
CA THR A 11 -6.85 13.08 2.69
C THR A 11 -7.12 13.85 3.98
N ASP A 12 -8.15 14.67 3.98
CA ASP A 12 -8.70 15.38 5.14
C ASP A 12 -9.51 14.45 6.06
N GLY A 13 -9.77 14.91 7.27
CA GLY A 13 -10.56 14.17 8.28
C GLY A 13 -9.75 13.19 9.12
N MET A 14 -8.51 12.90 8.75
CA MET A 14 -7.63 11.97 9.48
C MET A 14 -7.17 12.56 10.83
N GLU A 15 -7.14 13.87 10.97
CA GLU A 15 -6.79 14.59 12.19
C GLU A 15 -7.72 14.27 13.38
N GLN A 16 -8.90 13.72 13.10
CA GLN A 16 -9.82 13.23 14.13
C GLN A 16 -9.30 11.99 14.86
N ARG A 17 -8.39 11.23 14.23
CA ARG A 17 -7.77 10.04 14.80
C ARG A 17 -6.40 10.32 15.39
N ASP A 18 -5.63 11.15 14.72
CA ASP A 18 -4.32 11.60 15.19
C ASP A 18 -4.14 13.07 14.76
N PRO A 19 -3.96 14.01 15.69
CA PRO A 19 -3.79 15.43 15.37
C PRO A 19 -2.63 15.74 14.42
N ALA A 20 -1.66 14.83 14.27
CA ALA A 20 -0.56 14.97 13.33
C ALA A 20 -0.98 14.69 11.87
N PHE A 21 -2.15 14.10 11.63
CA PHE A 21 -2.60 13.72 10.29
C PHE A 21 -3.31 14.86 9.57
N ILE A 22 -2.63 15.96 9.39
CA ILE A 22 -3.14 17.13 8.66
C ILE A 22 -2.88 16.95 7.17
N LYS A 23 -3.92 17.06 6.34
CA LYS A 23 -3.82 16.90 4.88
C LYS A 23 -2.73 17.78 4.28
N GLY A 24 -1.87 17.15 3.47
CA GLY A 24 -0.74 17.81 2.80
C GLY A 24 0.53 17.90 3.65
N GLU A 25 0.43 17.71 4.97
CA GLU A 25 1.59 17.73 5.86
C GLU A 25 2.33 16.39 5.84
N GLN A 26 3.62 16.43 6.16
CA GLN A 26 4.45 15.24 6.30
C GLN A 26 4.49 14.78 7.76
N VAL A 27 4.33 13.48 7.96
CA VAL A 27 4.44 12.83 9.27
C VAL A 27 5.28 11.56 9.19
N THR A 28 6.13 11.34 10.18
CA THR A 28 6.91 10.10 10.29
C THR A 28 6.18 9.13 11.20
N LEU A 29 5.65 8.08 10.60
CA LEU A 29 4.81 7.08 11.26
C LEU A 29 5.66 6.02 11.98
N HIS A 30 5.27 5.67 13.19
CA HIS A 30 5.87 4.61 14.00
C HIS A 30 4.79 3.71 14.60
N GLY A 31 5.02 2.40 14.65
CA GLY A 31 4.15 1.45 15.35
C GLY A 31 2.67 1.60 15.05
N ASP A 32 1.87 1.80 16.08
CA ASP A 32 0.41 1.91 16.02
C ASP A 32 -0.08 3.10 15.17
N GLN A 33 0.75 4.14 15.06
CA GLN A 33 0.42 5.29 14.21
C GLN A 33 0.40 4.89 12.73
N ALA A 34 1.30 3.99 12.29
CA ALA A 34 1.29 3.46 10.93
C ALA A 34 0.04 2.59 10.68
N GLU A 35 -0.38 1.78 11.66
CA GLU A 35 -1.62 1.02 11.58
C GLU A 35 -2.83 1.95 11.48
N THR A 36 -2.90 2.96 12.34
CA THR A 36 -3.97 3.97 12.32
C THR A 36 -4.05 4.64 10.95
N PHE A 37 -2.91 5.06 10.38
CA PHE A 37 -2.84 5.71 9.08
C PHE A 37 -3.39 4.83 7.94
N VAL A 38 -2.98 3.58 7.83
CA VAL A 38 -3.38 2.69 6.72
C VAL A 38 -4.79 2.11 6.87
N ARG A 39 -5.35 2.14 8.09
CA ARG A 39 -6.69 1.59 8.38
C ARG A 39 -7.77 2.65 8.50
N TYR A 40 -7.40 3.93 8.61
CA TYR A 40 -8.37 5.00 8.77
C TYR A 40 -9.43 4.96 7.66
N ARG A 41 -10.66 5.11 8.06
CA ARG A 41 -11.82 5.25 7.18
C ARG A 41 -12.83 6.20 7.84
N ASP A 42 -13.22 7.23 7.13
CA ASP A 42 -14.35 8.07 7.50
C ASP A 42 -15.64 7.38 7.06
N ILE A 43 -16.36 6.78 8.02
CA ILE A 43 -17.60 6.05 7.74
C ILE A 43 -18.77 6.96 7.33
N ASN A 44 -18.64 8.27 7.54
CA ASN A 44 -19.65 9.27 7.14
C ASN A 44 -19.41 9.82 5.73
N ARG A 45 -18.37 9.35 5.06
CA ARG A 45 -18.00 9.78 3.72
C ARG A 45 -18.25 8.67 2.71
N ASP A 46 -19.02 8.99 1.67
CA ASP A 46 -19.27 8.07 0.56
C ASP A 46 -17.95 7.63 -0.08
N PHE A 47 -17.90 6.37 -0.48
CA PHE A 47 -16.73 5.76 -1.10
C PHE A 47 -15.43 5.90 -0.29
N SER A 48 -15.52 5.98 1.03
CA SER A 48 -14.38 6.13 1.93
C SER A 48 -13.31 5.03 1.78
N ALA A 49 -13.64 3.91 1.15
CA ALA A 49 -12.68 2.87 0.78
C ALA A 49 -11.65 3.36 -0.25
N LEU A 50 -12.02 4.26 -1.17
CA LEU A 50 -11.09 4.82 -2.16
C LEU A 50 -10.05 5.72 -1.49
N TYR A 51 -10.47 6.57 -0.54
CA TYR A 51 -9.53 7.41 0.24
C TYR A 51 -8.55 6.57 1.06
N ARG A 52 -9.02 5.43 1.59
CA ARG A 52 -8.12 4.48 2.26
C ARG A 52 -7.11 3.85 1.30
N MET A 53 -7.47 3.62 0.03
CA MET A 53 -6.52 3.16 -0.98
C MET A 53 -5.40 4.17 -1.19
N ASP A 54 -5.69 5.47 -1.23
CA ASP A 54 -4.68 6.52 -1.37
C ASP A 54 -3.69 6.52 -0.19
N GLN A 55 -4.20 6.35 1.04
CA GLN A 55 -3.37 6.20 2.24
C GLN A 55 -2.45 4.98 2.15
N GLN A 56 -2.99 3.84 1.70
CA GLN A 56 -2.23 2.61 1.56
C GLN A 56 -1.18 2.71 0.45
N GLN A 57 -1.49 3.34 -0.67
CA GLN A 57 -0.54 3.59 -1.76
C GLN A 57 0.59 4.52 -1.32
N GLU A 58 0.27 5.61 -0.63
CA GLU A 58 1.27 6.51 -0.07
C GLU A 58 2.18 5.76 0.92
N TYR A 59 1.59 5.02 1.87
CA TYR A 59 2.37 4.29 2.86
C TYR A 59 3.31 3.27 2.22
N ILE A 60 2.82 2.41 1.32
CA ILE A 60 3.67 1.37 0.70
C ILE A 60 4.79 1.98 -0.15
N THR A 61 4.50 3.09 -0.84
CA THR A 61 5.49 3.83 -1.63
C THR A 61 6.63 4.33 -0.75
N GLN A 62 6.31 5.00 0.35
CA GLN A 62 7.31 5.55 1.27
C GLN A 62 8.00 4.44 2.09
N TYR A 63 7.26 3.37 2.46
CA TYR A 63 7.85 2.22 3.13
C TYR A 63 8.93 1.56 2.25
N MET A 64 8.67 1.35 0.96
CA MET A 64 9.65 0.79 0.04
C MET A 64 10.89 1.67 -0.12
N LYS A 65 10.73 2.99 -0.16
CA LYS A 65 11.87 3.93 -0.14
C LYS A 65 12.68 3.81 1.15
N ALA A 66 12.01 3.80 2.30
CA ALA A 66 12.65 3.66 3.60
C ALA A 66 13.38 2.31 3.72
N LEU A 67 12.76 1.22 3.27
CA LEU A 67 13.34 -0.12 3.27
C LEU A 67 14.60 -0.19 2.39
N LYS A 68 14.56 0.37 1.16
CA LYS A 68 15.72 0.46 0.28
C LYS A 68 16.86 1.28 0.88
N ALA A 69 16.55 2.39 1.54
CA ALA A 69 17.56 3.21 2.22
C ALA A 69 18.16 2.47 3.42
N TYR A 70 17.35 1.73 4.17
CA TYR A 70 17.79 0.98 5.34
C TYR A 70 18.59 -0.27 4.94
N SER A 71 18.23 -0.96 3.87
CA SER A 71 18.95 -2.15 3.39
C SER A 71 20.43 -1.88 3.01
N LYS A 72 20.76 -0.63 2.65
CA LYS A 72 22.15 -0.20 2.44
C LYS A 72 22.96 -0.15 3.75
N LYS A 73 22.31 -0.03 4.89
CA LYS A 73 22.93 0.01 6.23
C LYS A 73 22.89 -1.36 6.90
N ASP A 74 21.88 -2.15 6.61
CA ASP A 74 21.67 -3.48 7.18
C ASP A 74 21.18 -4.43 6.08
N SER A 75 22.10 -5.22 5.51
CA SER A 75 21.79 -6.19 4.45
C SER A 75 20.87 -7.32 4.91
N GLN A 76 20.73 -7.53 6.21
CA GLN A 76 19.86 -8.57 6.78
C GLN A 76 18.44 -8.07 7.08
N ILE A 77 18.10 -6.82 6.77
CA ILE A 77 16.81 -6.23 7.13
C ILE A 77 15.62 -7.05 6.62
N VAL A 78 15.70 -7.58 5.40
CA VAL A 78 14.63 -8.39 4.80
C VAL A 78 14.40 -9.68 5.59
N THR A 79 15.49 -10.36 5.99
CA THR A 79 15.42 -11.54 6.84
C THR A 79 14.81 -11.22 8.20
N LYS A 80 15.25 -10.12 8.82
CA LYS A 80 14.70 -9.66 10.10
C LYS A 80 13.21 -9.32 10.03
N ILE A 81 12.75 -8.72 8.92
CA ILE A 81 11.33 -8.48 8.70
C ILE A 81 10.57 -9.78 8.59
N PHE A 82 11.07 -10.76 7.81
CA PHE A 82 10.43 -12.07 7.72
C PHE A 82 10.31 -12.73 9.10
N ASP A 83 11.39 -12.75 9.87
CA ASP A 83 11.42 -13.37 11.20
C ASP A 83 10.47 -12.68 12.20
N LEU A 84 10.17 -11.39 12.01
CA LEU A 84 9.20 -10.65 12.82
C LEU A 84 7.74 -10.95 12.45
N ILE A 85 7.45 -11.25 11.18
CA ILE A 85 6.07 -11.36 10.71
C ILE A 85 5.62 -12.80 10.46
N GLN A 86 6.53 -13.79 10.41
CA GLN A 86 6.21 -15.17 10.07
C GLN A 86 5.16 -15.80 10.99
N ASP A 87 5.18 -15.46 12.28
CA ASP A 87 4.23 -16.00 13.27
C ASP A 87 2.81 -15.40 13.12
N TYR A 88 2.67 -14.33 12.35
CA TYR A 88 1.40 -13.65 12.07
C TYR A 88 0.90 -13.89 10.65
N MET A 89 1.64 -14.64 9.84
CA MET A 89 1.25 -14.99 8.46
C MET A 89 0.70 -16.40 8.37
N VAL A 90 -0.36 -16.57 7.60
CA VAL A 90 -0.82 -17.87 7.11
C VAL A 90 -0.49 -17.91 5.62
N THR A 91 0.55 -18.64 5.25
CA THR A 91 1.04 -18.70 3.87
C THR A 91 1.72 -20.05 3.61
N ASP A 92 1.65 -20.51 2.37
CA ASP A 92 2.43 -21.64 1.84
C ASP A 92 3.79 -21.21 1.27
N MET A 93 4.08 -19.89 1.30
CA MET A 93 5.36 -19.34 0.86
C MET A 93 6.47 -19.64 1.86
N GLY A 94 7.46 -20.42 1.45
CA GLY A 94 8.67 -20.65 2.23
C GLY A 94 9.56 -19.41 2.33
N LYS A 95 10.42 -19.36 3.36
CA LYS A 95 11.34 -18.24 3.62
C LYS A 95 12.22 -17.89 2.41
N ASP A 96 12.72 -18.90 1.70
CA ASP A 96 13.60 -18.70 0.54
C ASP A 96 12.90 -17.95 -0.61
N LEU A 97 11.63 -18.32 -0.88
CA LEU A 97 10.83 -17.63 -1.89
C LEU A 97 10.51 -16.19 -1.48
N TYR A 98 10.17 -15.99 -0.20
CA TYR A 98 9.96 -14.64 0.35
C TYR A 98 11.21 -13.78 0.17
N LEU A 99 12.39 -14.29 0.57
CA LEU A 99 13.64 -13.54 0.46
C LEU A 99 13.98 -13.21 -0.99
N LYS A 100 13.75 -14.14 -1.92
CA LYS A 100 13.95 -13.90 -3.35
C LYS A 100 13.06 -12.76 -3.85
N ILE A 101 11.75 -12.84 -3.60
CA ILE A 101 10.79 -11.79 -4.02
C ILE A 101 11.15 -10.44 -3.41
N ALA A 102 11.50 -10.41 -2.12
CA ALA A 102 11.84 -9.18 -1.44
C ALA A 102 13.16 -8.56 -1.97
N MET A 103 14.15 -9.39 -2.31
CA MET A 103 15.40 -8.91 -2.92
C MET A 103 15.17 -8.40 -4.34
N ASP A 104 14.34 -9.06 -5.14
CA ASP A 104 13.94 -8.60 -6.47
C ASP A 104 13.21 -7.26 -6.38
N ALA A 105 12.30 -7.10 -5.40
CA ALA A 105 11.61 -5.84 -5.14
C ALA A 105 12.56 -4.71 -4.70
N LEU A 106 13.57 -5.01 -3.89
CA LEU A 106 14.60 -4.03 -3.52
C LEU A 106 15.46 -3.63 -4.72
N GLY A 107 15.74 -4.56 -5.64
CA GLY A 107 16.49 -4.32 -6.87
C GLY A 107 15.69 -3.59 -7.96
N SER A 108 14.37 -3.60 -7.89
CA SER A 108 13.50 -2.91 -8.85
C SER A 108 13.56 -1.39 -8.70
N GLY A 109 12.95 -0.66 -9.64
CA GLY A 109 12.75 0.80 -9.56
C GLY A 109 11.98 1.24 -8.30
N ASN A 110 11.91 2.53 -8.06
CA ASN A 110 11.04 3.06 -7.00
C ASN A 110 9.58 2.94 -7.42
N LEU A 111 8.71 2.64 -6.46
CA LEU A 111 7.27 2.74 -6.68
C LEU A 111 6.88 4.20 -6.93
N SER A 112 5.97 4.40 -7.87
CA SER A 112 5.33 5.66 -8.20
C SER A 112 3.83 5.42 -8.40
N SER A 113 3.05 6.47 -8.58
CA SER A 113 1.62 6.36 -8.89
C SER A 113 1.34 5.52 -10.14
N GLU A 114 2.28 5.47 -11.09
CA GLU A 114 2.17 4.67 -12.33
C GLU A 114 2.22 3.15 -12.10
N ASN A 115 2.65 2.71 -10.92
CA ASN A 115 2.70 1.29 -10.56
C ASN A 115 1.41 0.79 -9.88
N PHE A 116 0.44 1.68 -9.65
CA PHE A 116 -0.84 1.34 -9.04
C PHE A 116 -1.95 1.43 -10.08
N TYR A 117 -2.70 0.37 -10.21
CA TYR A 117 -3.79 0.27 -11.17
C TYR A 117 -5.10 0.05 -10.42
N THR A 118 -6.08 0.89 -10.70
CA THR A 118 -7.44 0.72 -10.20
C THR A 118 -8.29 0.13 -11.32
N ILE A 119 -9.05 -0.91 -11.02
CA ILE A 119 -10.02 -1.46 -11.98
C ILE A 119 -11.08 -0.38 -12.25
N PRO A 120 -11.30 0.04 -13.51
CA PRO A 120 -12.32 1.02 -13.83
C PRO A 120 -13.72 0.54 -13.48
N GLY A 121 -14.59 1.47 -13.10
CA GLY A 121 -15.97 1.15 -12.73
C GLY A 121 -16.71 2.36 -12.17
N THR A 122 -17.90 2.11 -11.66
CA THR A 122 -18.77 3.12 -11.04
C THR A 122 -19.15 2.71 -9.63
N GLY A 123 -19.16 3.69 -8.73
CA GLY A 123 -19.66 3.50 -7.38
C GLY A 123 -21.16 3.71 -7.31
N GLU A 124 -21.82 2.99 -6.41
CA GLU A 124 -23.22 3.15 -6.04
C GLU A 124 -23.35 3.09 -4.51
N THR A 125 -24.00 4.07 -3.92
CA THR A 125 -24.33 4.07 -2.49
C THR A 125 -25.72 3.48 -2.31
N THR A 126 -25.81 2.37 -1.59
CA THR A 126 -27.07 1.74 -1.20
C THR A 126 -27.47 2.18 0.22
N GLU A 127 -28.63 1.77 0.69
CA GLU A 127 -29.08 2.06 2.07
C GLU A 127 -28.15 1.50 3.15
N SER A 128 -27.35 0.46 2.84
CA SER A 128 -26.55 -0.26 3.83
C SER A 128 -25.03 -0.14 3.60
N PHE A 129 -24.59 0.02 2.37
CA PHE A 129 -23.16 0.04 2.02
C PHE A 129 -22.91 0.60 0.63
N ASP A 130 -21.66 1.01 0.39
CA ASP A 130 -21.18 1.35 -0.93
C ASP A 130 -20.86 0.08 -1.73
N VAL A 131 -21.31 0.05 -2.98
CA VAL A 131 -21.03 -1.01 -3.95
C VAL A 131 -20.19 -0.44 -5.09
N TYR A 132 -19.23 -1.20 -5.58
CA TYR A 132 -18.43 -0.83 -6.74
C TYR A 132 -18.66 -1.80 -7.89
N HIS A 133 -19.19 -1.29 -8.98
CA HIS A 133 -19.45 -2.04 -10.20
C HIS A 133 -18.26 -1.92 -11.14
N ALA A 134 -17.42 -2.94 -11.18
CA ALA A 134 -16.25 -2.96 -12.06
C ALA A 134 -16.67 -3.04 -13.54
N ASP A 135 -16.10 -2.17 -14.38
CA ASP A 135 -16.26 -2.22 -15.83
C ASP A 135 -15.30 -3.25 -16.44
N ARG A 136 -15.86 -4.40 -16.78
CA ARG A 136 -15.10 -5.50 -17.36
C ARG A 136 -14.45 -5.15 -18.69
N ASN A 137 -15.13 -4.37 -19.53
CA ASN A 137 -14.63 -4.02 -20.86
C ASN A 137 -13.43 -3.09 -20.78
N MET A 138 -13.40 -2.20 -19.78
CA MET A 138 -12.26 -1.33 -19.51
C MET A 138 -11.15 -2.05 -18.73
N ALA A 139 -11.48 -3.02 -17.90
CA ALA A 139 -10.49 -3.77 -17.11
C ALA A 139 -9.66 -4.74 -17.96
N ILE A 140 -10.27 -5.41 -18.95
CA ILE A 140 -9.60 -6.41 -19.79
C ILE A 140 -8.35 -5.84 -20.49
N PRO A 141 -8.39 -4.70 -21.20
CA PRO A 141 -7.19 -4.13 -21.85
C PRO A 141 -6.06 -3.83 -20.86
N ILE A 142 -6.40 -3.35 -19.64
CA ILE A 142 -5.41 -3.08 -18.59
C ILE A 142 -4.72 -4.39 -18.18
N LEU A 143 -5.49 -5.44 -17.91
CA LEU A 143 -4.97 -6.74 -17.50
C LEU A 143 -4.12 -7.39 -18.60
N LEU A 144 -4.57 -7.30 -19.85
CA LEU A 144 -3.81 -7.81 -20.98
C LEU A 144 -2.46 -7.08 -21.13
N ASN A 145 -2.45 -5.77 -21.01
CA ASN A 145 -1.21 -4.99 -21.08
C ASN A 145 -0.24 -5.27 -19.94
N LEU A 146 -0.75 -5.58 -18.73
CA LEU A 146 0.08 -5.82 -17.55
C LEU A 146 0.66 -7.24 -17.50
N PHE A 147 -0.13 -8.24 -17.88
CA PHE A 147 0.19 -9.65 -17.60
C PHE A 147 0.44 -10.50 -18.84
N TYR A 148 0.10 -9.99 -20.02
CA TYR A 148 0.27 -10.74 -21.26
C TYR A 148 1.17 -9.97 -22.24
N ARG A 149 2.05 -10.70 -22.89
CA ARG A 149 2.85 -10.21 -24.03
C ARG A 149 2.38 -10.94 -25.26
N GLU A 150 2.26 -10.24 -26.39
CA GLU A 150 2.09 -10.90 -27.66
C GLU A 150 3.35 -11.72 -27.96
N ASP A 151 3.16 -13.02 -28.22
CA ASP A 151 4.24 -13.85 -28.75
C ASP A 151 4.60 -13.31 -30.14
N LYS A 152 5.85 -12.87 -30.29
CA LYS A 152 6.39 -12.44 -31.57
C LYS A 152 6.88 -13.61 -32.37
#